data_89033771fcee922687a8a9fd73add307
#
_entry.id   89033771fcee922687a8a9fd73add307
#
_cell.length_a   1.000
_cell.length_b   1.000
_cell.length_c   1.000
_cell.angle_alpha   90.00
_cell.angle_beta   90.00
_cell.angle_gamma   90.00
#
_symmetry.space_group_name_H-M   'P 1'
#
loop_
_entity.id
_entity.type
_entity.pdbx_description
1 polymer ?
#
loop_
_entity_poly.entity_id
_entity_poly.type
_entity_poly.pdbx_seq_one_letter_code
_entity_poly.pdbx_strand_id
1 'polypeptide(L)'
;MTMRSVYYTGAGETLVTWQIDVDGAALAQRSAVTLPAPAMYGWPDNAREHFYMVCSDGGPYPENKHHYATAWKLAANGDLAPHGEPLTLPARPIHASLDRAGKHLLIAYNMPSMFTVHRIEGDGRIGGQVEQTASEFGLYGHQILATPNDNGVLFVCRGTDAGRTRPEDPGSLHTFAYDDGRLTHRRTIALGDNGLGFGARHLDFHPSGRFITLCVERQSRLMVFGLSQDGDLTPEPLHDVGTLSRPSNGRQAAGFIRMHPSGRFVYLSNRSFGWLDDGQRVADDSESDLVAFALDPETGAPSLLQHVDPGLFHIRNAGIDPSGRLLVCTSIEPARMPDGSIKPAMLAALRIGDDGRLTPANNYPVDVGRRQIFWSGMVDLR
;
A
#
# COMPACT_ATOMS: atom_id res chain seq x y z
N MET A 1 27.81 -7.95 -1.59
CA MET A 1 26.94 -8.35 -0.46
C MET A 1 25.56 -8.66 -1.05
N THR A 2 25.04 -9.85 -0.84
CA THR A 2 23.65 -10.14 -1.26
C THR A 2 22.72 -9.29 -0.39
N MET A 3 21.96 -8.38 -1.00
CA MET A 3 20.93 -7.63 -0.29
C MET A 3 19.96 -8.63 0.35
N ARG A 4 19.78 -8.50 1.64
CA ARG A 4 18.84 -9.35 2.39
C ARG A 4 17.54 -8.58 2.53
N SER A 5 16.44 -9.27 2.40
CA SER A 5 15.11 -8.71 2.66
C SER A 5 14.30 -9.65 3.54
N VAL A 6 13.32 -9.09 4.21
CA VAL A 6 12.28 -9.81 4.94
C VAL A 6 10.92 -9.35 4.46
N TYR A 7 9.94 -10.20 4.64
CA TYR A 7 8.55 -9.83 4.41
C TYR A 7 7.78 -9.83 5.71
N TYR A 8 6.96 -8.82 5.95
CA TYR A 8 6.10 -8.74 7.11
C TYR A 8 4.65 -8.96 6.74
N THR A 9 3.90 -9.64 7.61
CA THR A 9 2.45 -9.75 7.53
C THR A 9 1.81 -9.37 8.84
N GLY A 10 0.89 -8.41 8.80
CA GLY A 10 0.11 -7.95 9.97
C GLY A 10 -1.30 -8.53 9.92
N ALA A 11 -1.59 -9.49 10.80
CA ALA A 11 -2.90 -10.10 10.97
C ALA A 11 -3.45 -9.80 12.38
N GLY A 12 -4.41 -8.89 12.48
CA GLY A 12 -4.82 -8.33 13.75
C GLY A 12 -3.62 -7.69 14.46
N GLU A 13 -3.41 -7.98 15.73
CA GLU A 13 -2.31 -7.48 16.55
C GLU A 13 -0.99 -8.24 16.37
N THR A 14 -0.96 -9.27 15.54
CA THR A 14 0.25 -10.06 15.30
C THR A 14 0.96 -9.59 14.06
N LEU A 15 2.22 -9.17 14.19
CA LEU A 15 3.11 -8.86 13.08
C LEU A 15 4.16 -9.96 12.96
N VAL A 16 4.08 -10.73 11.88
CA VAL A 16 4.98 -11.87 11.61
C VAL A 16 6.07 -11.45 10.64
N THR A 17 7.31 -11.83 10.96
CA THR A 17 8.50 -11.69 10.08
C THR A 17 8.73 -12.98 9.30
N TRP A 18 8.85 -12.86 7.99
CA TRP A 18 9.19 -13.95 7.07
C TRP A 18 10.58 -13.72 6.49
N GLN A 19 11.45 -14.70 6.67
CA GLN A 19 12.73 -14.74 5.96
C GLN A 19 12.48 -15.08 4.49
N ILE A 20 13.25 -14.45 3.60
CA ILE A 20 13.13 -14.64 2.15
C ILE A 20 14.39 -15.29 1.62
N ASP A 21 14.22 -16.32 0.81
CA ASP A 21 15.19 -16.85 -0.11
C ASP A 21 14.79 -16.45 -1.53
N VAL A 22 15.45 -15.43 -2.08
CA VAL A 22 15.14 -14.90 -3.42
C VAL A 22 15.43 -15.93 -4.50
N ASP A 23 16.57 -16.66 -4.40
CA ASP A 23 16.97 -17.64 -5.40
C ASP A 23 16.06 -18.87 -5.40
N GLY A 24 15.67 -19.33 -4.19
CA GLY A 24 14.70 -20.41 -4.02
C GLY A 24 13.25 -19.98 -4.27
N ALA A 25 12.97 -18.65 -4.33
CA ALA A 25 11.63 -18.05 -4.27
C ALA A 25 10.82 -18.58 -3.08
N ALA A 26 11.48 -18.71 -1.92
CA ALA A 26 10.92 -19.35 -0.75
C ALA A 26 10.83 -18.38 0.44
N LEU A 27 9.82 -18.64 1.29
CA LEU A 27 9.60 -17.91 2.54
C LEU A 27 9.57 -18.90 3.71
N ALA A 28 10.13 -18.47 4.84
CA ALA A 28 10.04 -19.20 6.10
C ALA A 28 9.66 -18.25 7.22
N GLN A 29 8.67 -18.62 8.02
CA GLN A 29 8.30 -17.83 9.21
C GLN A 29 9.48 -17.84 10.17
N ARG A 30 9.86 -16.64 10.67
CA ARG A 30 11.00 -16.46 11.54
C ARG A 30 10.60 -16.09 12.95
N SER A 31 9.92 -14.95 13.10
CA SER A 31 9.54 -14.40 14.40
C SER A 31 8.19 -13.70 14.30
N ALA A 32 7.64 -13.34 15.45
CA ALA A 32 6.43 -12.53 15.52
C ALA A 32 6.51 -11.60 16.73
N VAL A 33 5.87 -10.43 16.62
CA VAL A 33 5.69 -9.48 17.71
C VAL A 33 4.22 -9.12 17.87
N THR A 34 3.84 -8.70 19.08
CA THR A 34 2.49 -8.21 19.38
C THR A 34 2.46 -6.70 19.33
N LEU A 35 1.54 -6.16 18.53
CA LEU A 35 1.25 -4.73 18.38
C LEU A 35 0.20 -4.29 19.42
N PRO A 36 0.12 -3.00 19.78
CA PRO A 36 -0.86 -2.49 20.75
C PRO A 36 -2.31 -2.50 20.21
N ALA A 37 -2.49 -2.61 18.90
CA ALA A 37 -3.76 -2.74 18.20
C ALA A 37 -3.51 -3.38 16.81
N PRO A 38 -4.55 -3.79 16.08
CA PRO A 38 -4.40 -4.39 14.75
C PRO A 38 -3.55 -3.56 13.78
N ALA A 39 -2.66 -4.24 13.05
CA ALA A 39 -1.75 -3.65 12.07
C ALA A 39 -2.51 -2.94 10.94
N MET A 40 -2.12 -1.70 10.64
CA MET A 40 -2.70 -0.92 9.55
C MET A 40 -1.70 -0.63 8.43
N TYR A 41 -0.52 -0.12 8.75
CA TYR A 41 0.54 0.15 7.77
C TYR A 41 1.91 0.25 8.46
N GLY A 42 2.95 -0.27 7.80
CA GLY A 42 4.31 -0.24 8.30
C GLY A 42 5.28 0.40 7.29
N TRP A 43 6.32 1.08 7.80
CA TRP A 43 7.34 1.75 7.01
C TRP A 43 8.71 1.69 7.69
N PRO A 44 9.78 1.20 7.02
CA PRO A 44 11.13 1.24 7.55
C PRO A 44 11.76 2.63 7.39
N ASP A 45 12.72 2.99 8.24
CA ASP A 45 13.58 4.13 7.97
C ASP A 45 14.59 3.84 6.85
N ASN A 46 15.17 4.90 6.27
CA ASN A 46 16.19 4.76 5.23
C ASN A 46 17.48 4.13 5.74
N ALA A 47 17.74 4.29 7.05
CA ALA A 47 18.90 3.74 7.73
C ALA A 47 18.77 2.24 7.99
N ARG A 48 17.55 1.67 7.89
CA ARG A 48 17.25 0.27 8.26
C ARG A 48 17.61 -0.06 9.70
N GLU A 49 17.42 0.92 10.58
CA GLU A 49 17.63 0.79 12.02
C GLU A 49 16.32 0.80 12.79
N HIS A 50 15.27 1.40 12.16
CA HIS A 50 13.94 1.51 12.75
C HIS A 50 12.85 1.10 11.76
N PHE A 51 11.75 0.68 12.35
CA PHE A 51 10.52 0.37 11.63
C PHE A 51 9.35 1.04 12.37
N TYR A 52 8.48 1.71 11.62
CA TYR A 52 7.31 2.40 12.16
C TYR A 52 6.05 1.69 11.73
N MET A 53 5.13 1.48 12.67
CA MET A 53 3.85 0.81 12.42
C MET A 53 2.72 1.66 12.98
N VAL A 54 1.71 1.92 12.16
CA VAL A 54 0.45 2.49 12.62
C VAL A 54 -0.57 1.37 12.81
N CYS A 55 -1.35 1.47 13.90
CA CYS A 55 -2.23 0.42 14.39
C CYS A 55 -3.62 1.00 14.71
N SER A 56 -4.66 0.18 14.59
CA SER A 56 -6.02 0.58 14.93
C SER A 56 -6.92 -0.62 15.20
N ASP A 57 -7.80 -0.53 16.17
CA ASP A 57 -8.69 -1.61 16.60
C ASP A 57 -9.99 -1.73 15.81
N GLY A 58 -10.08 -1.13 14.61
CA GLY A 58 -11.31 -1.33 13.90
C GLY A 58 -11.50 -0.74 12.52
N GLY A 59 -12.77 -0.69 12.12
CA GLY A 59 -13.23 -0.24 10.82
C GLY A 59 -13.03 1.26 10.55
N PRO A 60 -13.44 1.76 9.37
CA PRO A 60 -13.25 3.16 8.98
C PRO A 60 -14.17 4.15 9.73
N TYR A 61 -15.06 3.68 10.59
CA TYR A 61 -16.02 4.52 11.30
C TYR A 61 -15.52 4.89 12.71
N PRO A 62 -15.91 6.07 13.27
CA PRO A 62 -15.30 6.65 14.47
C PRO A 62 -15.65 5.96 15.81
N GLU A 63 -16.25 4.79 15.79
CA GLU A 63 -16.60 4.03 17.00
C GLU A 63 -15.39 3.35 17.67
N ASN A 64 -14.25 3.31 16.98
CA ASN A 64 -13.04 2.67 17.45
C ASN A 64 -12.14 3.67 18.16
N LYS A 65 -11.61 3.27 19.32
CA LYS A 65 -11.01 4.19 20.27
C LYS A 65 -9.49 4.08 20.40
N HIS A 66 -8.88 3.04 19.79
CA HIS A 66 -7.47 2.75 20.00
C HIS A 66 -6.70 2.85 18.69
N HIS A 67 -6.01 3.97 18.53
CA HIS A 67 -5.21 4.26 17.35
C HIS A 67 -3.81 4.65 17.81
N TYR A 68 -2.78 3.99 17.24
CA TYR A 68 -1.41 4.19 17.67
C TYR A 68 -0.46 4.30 16.49
N ALA A 69 0.64 5.05 16.70
CA ALA A 69 1.88 4.91 15.95
C ALA A 69 2.94 4.36 16.89
N THR A 70 3.73 3.40 16.43
CA THR A 70 4.77 2.73 17.20
C THR A 70 6.08 2.74 16.46
N ALA A 71 7.19 2.90 17.19
CA ALA A 71 8.53 2.72 16.67
C ALA A 71 9.12 1.39 17.17
N TRP A 72 9.92 0.76 16.34
CA TRP A 72 10.58 -0.52 16.58
C TRP A 72 12.04 -0.42 16.17
N LYS A 73 12.94 -1.00 16.95
CA LYS A 73 14.31 -1.28 16.50
C LYS A 73 14.26 -2.40 15.47
N LEU A 74 14.89 -2.19 14.33
CA LEU A 74 14.99 -3.17 13.25
C LEU A 74 16.38 -3.81 13.29
N ALA A 75 16.43 -5.08 13.64
CA ALA A 75 17.68 -5.84 13.64
C ALA A 75 18.10 -6.24 12.22
N ALA A 76 19.41 -6.50 12.02
CA ALA A 76 19.96 -6.90 10.73
C ALA A 76 19.38 -8.20 10.14
N ASN A 77 18.66 -8.98 10.93
CA ASN A 77 17.95 -10.19 10.51
C ASN A 77 16.44 -9.99 10.33
N GLY A 78 15.95 -8.73 10.48
CA GLY A 78 14.54 -8.37 10.36
C GLY A 78 13.71 -8.54 11.62
N ASP A 79 14.30 -8.98 12.74
CA ASP A 79 13.55 -9.04 14.01
C ASP A 79 13.28 -7.62 14.52
N LEU A 80 12.12 -7.45 15.14
CA LEU A 80 11.67 -6.17 15.68
C LEU A 80 11.64 -6.20 17.21
N ALA A 81 12.09 -5.11 17.81
CA ALA A 81 11.97 -4.87 19.26
C ALA A 81 11.29 -3.52 19.52
N PRO A 82 10.36 -3.41 20.50
CA PRO A 82 9.70 -2.13 20.79
C PRO A 82 10.71 -1.03 21.10
N HIS A 83 10.42 0.19 20.63
CA HIS A 83 11.29 1.35 20.80
C HIS A 83 10.49 2.60 21.20
N GLY A 84 10.45 2.89 22.49
CA GLY A 84 9.60 3.94 23.06
C GLY A 84 8.15 3.50 23.26
N GLU A 85 7.36 4.42 23.81
CA GLU A 85 5.94 4.19 24.07
C GLU A 85 5.11 4.43 22.81
N PRO A 86 3.99 3.71 22.63
CA PRO A 86 3.05 3.97 21.56
C PRO A 86 2.48 5.39 21.62
N LEU A 87 2.54 6.11 20.52
CA LEU A 87 1.91 7.42 20.38
C LEU A 87 0.42 7.23 20.06
N THR A 88 -0.47 7.81 20.89
CA THR A 88 -1.91 7.83 20.60
C THR A 88 -2.21 8.75 19.42
N LEU A 89 -3.00 8.27 18.46
CA LEU A 89 -3.41 9.00 17.27
C LEU A 89 -4.86 9.48 17.36
N PRO A 90 -5.23 10.59 16.68
CA PRO A 90 -6.56 11.20 16.80
C PRO A 90 -7.67 10.42 16.08
N ALA A 91 -7.33 9.58 15.11
CA ALA A 91 -8.27 8.83 14.30
C ALA A 91 -7.62 7.55 13.75
N ARG A 92 -8.41 6.74 13.03
CA ARG A 92 -7.92 5.52 12.39
C ARG A 92 -6.91 5.82 11.28
N PRO A 93 -5.61 5.51 11.47
CA PRO A 93 -4.62 5.65 10.41
C PRO A 93 -4.84 4.58 9.34
N ILE A 94 -4.50 4.90 8.10
CA ILE A 94 -4.58 3.96 6.97
C ILE A 94 -3.25 3.77 6.26
N HIS A 95 -2.39 4.75 6.35
CA HIS A 95 -1.08 4.75 5.73
C HIS A 95 -0.09 5.54 6.58
N ALA A 96 1.17 5.12 6.55
CA ALA A 96 2.28 5.86 7.12
C ALA A 96 3.48 5.79 6.18
N SER A 97 4.27 6.86 6.12
CA SER A 97 5.54 6.93 5.40
C SER A 97 6.49 7.89 6.09
N LEU A 98 7.76 7.85 5.72
CA LEU A 98 8.75 8.85 6.13
C LEU A 98 9.07 9.80 4.98
N ASP A 99 9.50 11.02 5.33
CA ASP A 99 10.24 11.85 4.39
C ASP A 99 11.58 11.18 4.02
N ARG A 100 12.21 11.66 2.96
CA ARG A 100 13.48 11.05 2.49
C ARG A 100 14.64 11.27 3.45
N ALA A 101 14.58 12.35 4.23
CA ALA A 101 15.58 12.63 5.27
C ALA A 101 15.40 11.72 6.50
N GLY A 102 14.28 11.02 6.64
CA GLY A 102 13.95 10.19 7.80
C GLY A 102 13.66 11.00 9.07
N LYS A 103 13.34 12.28 8.93
CA LYS A 103 13.10 13.20 10.05
C LYS A 103 11.63 13.32 10.45
N HIS A 104 10.72 12.93 9.57
CA HIS A 104 9.29 13.09 9.81
C HIS A 104 8.51 11.85 9.39
N LEU A 105 7.62 11.41 10.28
CA LEU A 105 6.61 10.38 10.02
C LEU A 105 5.32 11.08 9.57
N LEU A 106 4.89 10.80 8.33
CA LEU A 106 3.65 11.29 7.75
C LEU A 106 2.60 10.21 7.88
N ILE A 107 1.42 10.54 8.42
CA ILE A 107 0.33 9.59 8.66
C ILE A 107 -0.95 10.09 7.97
N ALA A 108 -1.58 9.23 7.18
CA ALA A 108 -2.88 9.49 6.56
C ALA A 108 -4.00 8.79 7.32
N TYR A 109 -5.18 9.45 7.39
CA TYR A 109 -6.39 8.97 8.06
C TYR A 109 -7.57 8.95 7.10
N ASN A 110 -8.46 7.95 7.28
CA ASN A 110 -9.63 7.83 6.41
C ASN A 110 -10.77 8.78 6.81
N MET A 111 -11.14 8.77 8.10
CA MET A 111 -12.30 9.51 8.63
C MET A 111 -11.98 10.04 10.04
N PRO A 112 -11.86 11.34 10.20
CA PRO A 112 -11.88 12.34 9.12
C PRO A 112 -10.76 12.11 8.10
N SER A 113 -10.95 12.58 6.86
CA SER A 113 -9.90 12.57 5.83
C SER A 113 -8.88 13.64 6.15
N MET A 114 -7.75 13.23 6.72
CA MET A 114 -6.73 14.15 7.20
C MET A 114 -5.35 13.50 7.18
N PHE A 115 -4.34 14.29 7.50
CA PHE A 115 -2.99 13.79 7.80
C PHE A 115 -2.40 14.45 9.05
N THR A 116 -1.43 13.80 9.66
CA THR A 116 -0.52 14.38 10.67
C THR A 116 0.92 14.13 10.28
N VAL A 117 1.81 14.98 10.76
CA VAL A 117 3.26 14.86 10.60
C VAL A 117 3.89 14.90 11.98
N HIS A 118 4.73 13.92 12.28
CA HIS A 118 5.43 13.81 13.57
C HIS A 118 6.93 13.80 13.34
N ARG A 119 7.68 14.46 14.21
CA ARG A 119 9.14 14.42 14.20
C ARG A 119 9.63 13.02 14.54
N ILE A 120 10.75 12.64 13.96
CA ILE A 120 11.53 11.50 14.42
C ILE A 120 12.70 12.03 15.19
N GLU A 121 12.81 11.61 16.43
CA GLU A 121 13.91 12.00 17.33
C GLU A 121 15.23 11.39 16.87
N GLY A 122 16.34 11.96 17.33
CA GLY A 122 17.68 11.50 16.94
C GLY A 122 18.01 10.05 17.29
N ASP A 123 17.23 9.42 18.18
CA ASP A 123 17.32 8.00 18.52
C ASP A 123 16.30 7.12 17.81
N GLY A 124 15.49 7.69 16.91
CA GLY A 124 14.46 6.97 16.11
C GLY A 124 13.11 6.86 16.80
N ARG A 125 12.87 7.44 17.97
CA ARG A 125 11.53 7.49 18.58
C ARG A 125 10.64 8.50 17.86
N ILE A 126 9.31 8.26 17.92
CA ILE A 126 8.32 9.21 17.41
C ILE A 126 8.21 10.37 18.40
N GLY A 127 8.47 11.56 17.93
CA GLY A 127 8.44 12.80 18.69
C GLY A 127 7.14 13.58 18.53
N GLY A 128 7.20 14.89 18.81
CA GLY A 128 6.07 15.80 18.76
C GLY A 128 5.48 15.99 17.36
N GLN A 129 4.19 16.29 17.31
CA GLN A 129 3.50 16.64 16.07
C GLN A 129 3.99 17.99 15.54
N VAL A 130 4.22 18.08 14.24
CA VAL A 130 4.46 19.34 13.53
C VAL A 130 3.10 19.98 13.24
N GLU A 131 2.90 21.20 13.74
CA GLU A 131 1.67 21.94 13.51
C GLU A 131 1.49 22.28 12.01
N GLN A 132 0.29 22.04 11.51
CA GLN A 132 -0.09 22.30 10.13
C GLN A 132 -1.10 23.46 10.07
N THR A 133 -0.99 24.31 9.05
CA THR A 133 -2.00 25.37 8.80
C THR A 133 -3.36 24.76 8.44
N ALA A 134 -3.35 23.66 7.69
CA ALA A 134 -4.51 22.85 7.37
C ALA A 134 -4.07 21.39 7.25
N SER A 135 -4.89 20.46 7.69
CA SER A 135 -4.60 19.02 7.66
C SER A 135 -5.73 18.16 7.09
N GLU A 136 -6.92 18.73 6.91
CA GLU A 136 -8.09 18.02 6.37
C GLU A 136 -8.23 18.34 4.88
N PHE A 137 -8.15 17.32 4.04
CA PHE A 137 -8.24 17.44 2.59
C PHE A 137 -9.00 16.27 1.98
N GLY A 138 -9.78 16.55 0.95
CA GLY A 138 -10.52 15.55 0.19
C GLY A 138 -11.42 14.69 1.07
N LEU A 139 -11.77 13.51 0.57
CA LEU A 139 -12.63 12.55 1.26
C LEU A 139 -12.01 11.16 1.24
N TYR A 140 -11.97 10.51 2.37
CA TYR A 140 -11.42 9.18 2.58
C TYR A 140 -9.93 9.10 2.20
N GLY A 141 -9.08 9.83 2.94
CA GLY A 141 -7.63 9.77 2.79
C GLY A 141 -7.11 8.33 2.81
N HIS A 142 -6.18 8.00 1.92
CA HIS A 142 -5.73 6.62 1.75
C HIS A 142 -4.21 6.43 1.71
N GLN A 143 -3.47 7.39 1.18
CA GLN A 143 -2.01 7.33 1.14
C GLN A 143 -1.40 8.73 1.26
N ILE A 144 -0.25 8.83 1.92
CA ILE A 144 0.57 10.04 1.98
C ILE A 144 2.04 9.66 1.74
N LEU A 145 2.72 10.35 0.83
CA LEU A 145 4.12 10.07 0.46
C LEU A 145 4.86 11.37 0.18
N ALA A 146 6.07 11.51 0.74
CA ALA A 146 7.01 12.52 0.30
C ALA A 146 7.58 12.17 -1.08
N THR A 147 7.80 13.18 -1.92
CA THR A 147 8.40 13.00 -3.24
C THR A 147 9.87 12.57 -3.14
N PRO A 148 10.45 11.93 -4.18
CA PRO A 148 11.82 11.42 -4.12
C PRO A 148 12.90 12.45 -3.79
N ASN A 149 12.63 13.74 -3.96
CA ASN A 149 13.55 14.85 -3.70
C ASN A 149 13.16 15.71 -2.49
N ASP A 150 12.18 15.27 -1.68
CA ASP A 150 11.61 15.99 -0.52
C ASP A 150 11.10 17.42 -0.82
N ASN A 151 10.83 17.77 -2.08
CA ASN A 151 10.27 19.08 -2.44
C ASN A 151 8.75 19.13 -2.36
N GLY A 152 8.10 17.99 -2.18
CA GLY A 152 6.65 17.87 -2.10
C GLY A 152 6.17 16.66 -1.34
N VAL A 153 4.87 16.67 -1.08
CA VAL A 153 4.12 15.53 -0.53
C VAL A 153 2.88 15.32 -1.38
N LEU A 154 2.56 14.08 -1.66
CA LEU A 154 1.34 13.65 -2.34
C LEU A 154 0.40 13.00 -1.33
N PHE A 155 -0.85 13.44 -1.30
CA PHE A 155 -1.90 12.87 -0.48
C PHE A 155 -3.04 12.37 -1.37
N VAL A 156 -3.33 11.07 -1.26
CA VAL A 156 -4.32 10.38 -2.08
C VAL A 156 -5.60 10.22 -1.29
N CYS A 157 -6.71 10.70 -1.83
CA CYS A 157 -8.05 10.56 -1.28
C CYS A 157 -8.89 9.69 -2.21
N ARG A 158 -9.37 8.57 -1.67
CA ARG A 158 -10.10 7.58 -2.48
C ARG A 158 -11.54 8.00 -2.79
N GLY A 159 -12.14 8.81 -1.94
CA GLY A 159 -13.58 8.95 -1.91
C GLY A 159 -14.27 7.68 -1.40
N THR A 160 -15.58 7.63 -1.44
CA THR A 160 -16.36 6.47 -1.00
C THR A 160 -17.38 6.07 -2.05
N ASP A 161 -17.66 4.76 -2.15
CA ASP A 161 -18.69 4.25 -3.04
C ASP A 161 -20.08 4.71 -2.59
N ALA A 162 -21.01 4.88 -3.54
CA ALA A 162 -22.42 5.08 -3.22
C ALA A 162 -22.95 3.90 -2.40
N GLY A 163 -23.69 4.19 -1.35
CA GLY A 163 -24.39 3.22 -0.52
C GLY A 163 -25.89 3.28 -0.75
N ARG A 164 -26.65 2.45 -0.04
CA ARG A 164 -28.12 2.45 -0.13
C ARG A 164 -28.75 3.80 0.20
N THR A 165 -28.17 4.53 1.15
CA THR A 165 -28.71 5.80 1.69
C THR A 165 -27.71 6.95 1.59
N ARG A 166 -26.56 6.74 0.99
CA ARG A 166 -25.51 7.74 0.89
C ARG A 166 -25.04 7.85 -0.57
N PRO A 167 -24.93 9.08 -1.11
CA PRO A 167 -24.32 9.29 -2.42
C PRO A 167 -22.83 8.88 -2.40
N GLU A 168 -22.25 8.79 -3.56
CA GLU A 168 -20.82 8.67 -3.74
C GLU A 168 -20.10 9.93 -3.25
N ASP A 169 -18.93 9.75 -2.61
CA ASP A 169 -18.01 10.84 -2.34
C ASP A 169 -16.87 10.84 -3.38
N PRO A 170 -16.45 12.03 -3.87
CA PRO A 170 -15.41 12.14 -4.87
C PRO A 170 -14.03 11.72 -4.35
N GLY A 171 -13.22 11.13 -5.23
CA GLY A 171 -11.78 10.92 -5.01
C GLY A 171 -10.96 12.12 -5.49
N SER A 172 -9.73 12.25 -4.97
CA SER A 172 -8.82 13.33 -5.36
C SER A 172 -7.36 12.99 -5.06
N LEU A 173 -6.45 13.68 -5.75
CA LEU A 173 -5.03 13.77 -5.40
C LEU A 173 -4.74 15.20 -4.96
N HIS A 174 -3.96 15.33 -3.89
CA HIS A 174 -3.50 16.64 -3.40
C HIS A 174 -1.99 16.69 -3.44
N THR A 175 -1.43 17.77 -3.97
CA THR A 175 0.00 18.05 -3.96
C THR A 175 0.31 19.17 -2.98
N PHE A 176 1.40 19.05 -2.26
CA PHE A 176 1.86 20.02 -1.26
C PHE A 176 3.32 20.39 -1.50
N ALA A 177 3.68 21.62 -1.23
CA ALA A 177 5.06 21.98 -0.93
C ALA A 177 5.42 21.40 0.43
N TYR A 178 6.66 20.94 0.57
CA TYR A 178 7.17 20.36 1.80
C TYR A 178 8.38 21.15 2.30
N ASP A 179 8.33 21.56 3.58
CA ASP A 179 9.42 22.28 4.23
C ASP A 179 9.49 21.87 5.70
N ASP A 180 10.50 21.08 6.07
CA ASP A 180 10.78 20.60 7.43
C ASP A 180 9.54 20.11 8.20
N GLY A 181 8.75 19.25 7.57
CA GLY A 181 7.52 18.68 8.14
C GLY A 181 6.27 19.53 7.93
N ARG A 182 6.36 20.75 7.42
CA ARG A 182 5.20 21.60 7.11
C ARG A 182 4.76 21.39 5.66
N LEU A 183 3.46 21.23 5.48
CA LEU A 183 2.83 21.04 4.18
C LEU A 183 2.02 22.27 3.79
N THR A 184 2.31 22.85 2.61
CA THR A 184 1.54 23.93 2.02
C THR A 184 0.85 23.43 0.77
N HIS A 185 -0.48 23.43 0.77
CA HIS A 185 -1.27 22.93 -0.37
C HIS A 185 -0.96 23.69 -1.66
N ARG A 186 -0.78 22.95 -2.76
CA ARG A 186 -0.52 23.50 -4.10
C ARG A 186 -1.69 23.24 -5.04
N ARG A 187 -2.11 21.99 -5.17
CA ARG A 187 -3.10 21.58 -6.17
C ARG A 187 -3.99 20.46 -5.67
N THR A 188 -5.23 20.48 -6.14
CA THR A 188 -6.17 19.36 -6.08
C THR A 188 -6.44 18.87 -7.50
N ILE A 189 -6.30 17.57 -7.74
CA ILE A 189 -6.65 16.90 -8.99
C ILE A 189 -7.85 15.99 -8.70
N ALA A 190 -8.97 16.24 -9.35
CA ALA A 190 -10.22 15.49 -9.22
C ALA A 190 -10.73 15.17 -10.63
N LEU A 191 -10.38 13.98 -11.15
CA LEU A 191 -10.67 13.58 -12.53
C LEU A 191 -12.15 13.21 -12.72
N GLY A 192 -12.59 13.26 -13.97
CA GLY A 192 -13.97 12.98 -14.35
C GLY A 192 -14.94 14.06 -13.89
N ASP A 193 -16.10 13.68 -13.35
CA ASP A 193 -17.09 14.63 -12.83
C ASP A 193 -16.72 15.06 -11.41
N ASN A 194 -15.79 16.02 -11.29
CA ASN A 194 -15.29 16.55 -10.01
C ASN A 194 -14.83 15.46 -9.03
N GLY A 195 -14.21 14.38 -9.52
CA GLY A 195 -13.71 13.27 -8.73
C GLY A 195 -14.72 12.13 -8.51
N LEU A 196 -15.97 12.26 -8.97
CA LEU A 196 -16.92 11.15 -8.96
C LEU A 196 -16.42 10.03 -9.90
N GLY A 197 -16.45 8.79 -9.42
CA GLY A 197 -15.83 7.66 -10.10
C GLY A 197 -14.30 7.56 -9.93
N PHE A 198 -13.60 8.64 -9.60
CA PHE A 198 -12.16 8.64 -9.41
C PHE A 198 -11.78 8.08 -8.04
N GLY A 199 -11.61 6.78 -7.98
CA GLY A 199 -11.24 6.06 -6.77
C GLY A 199 -9.73 5.85 -6.65
N ALA A 200 -8.95 6.94 -6.64
CA ALA A 200 -7.51 6.89 -6.43
C ALA A 200 -7.15 6.18 -5.12
N ARG A 201 -6.16 5.27 -5.13
CA ARG A 201 -5.87 4.47 -3.93
C ARG A 201 -4.41 4.54 -3.50
N HIS A 202 -3.52 3.99 -4.28
CA HIS A 202 -2.09 3.97 -4.03
C HIS A 202 -1.33 4.41 -5.27
N LEU A 203 -0.25 5.13 -5.05
CA LEU A 203 0.72 5.47 -6.08
C LEU A 203 2.10 4.89 -5.72
N ASP A 204 2.96 4.81 -6.72
CA ASP A 204 4.37 4.53 -6.54
C ASP A 204 5.19 5.42 -7.48
N PHE A 205 6.41 5.77 -7.05
CA PHE A 205 7.29 6.66 -7.81
C PHE A 205 8.15 5.86 -8.79
N HIS A 206 8.24 6.35 -10.01
CA HIS A 206 9.24 5.86 -10.94
C HIS A 206 10.66 6.27 -10.47
N PRO A 207 11.68 5.39 -10.52
CA PRO A 207 13.03 5.69 -10.03
C PRO A 207 13.70 6.91 -10.66
N SER A 208 13.28 7.32 -11.88
CA SER A 208 13.77 8.55 -12.51
C SER A 208 13.28 9.83 -11.81
N GLY A 209 12.28 9.75 -10.93
CA GLY A 209 11.64 10.91 -10.33
C GLY A 209 10.79 11.75 -11.29
N ARG A 210 10.57 11.31 -12.54
CA ARG A 210 9.80 12.05 -13.57
C ARG A 210 8.33 11.67 -13.61
N PHE A 211 7.97 10.50 -13.09
CA PHE A 211 6.62 9.95 -13.16
C PHE A 211 6.19 9.37 -11.82
N ILE A 212 4.88 9.34 -11.62
CA ILE A 212 4.22 8.44 -10.68
C ILE A 212 3.32 7.49 -11.44
N THR A 213 3.12 6.31 -10.91
CA THR A 213 2.07 5.37 -11.32
C THR A 213 1.02 5.32 -10.24
N LEU A 214 -0.25 5.41 -10.61
CA LEU A 214 -1.40 5.45 -9.72
C LEU A 214 -2.33 4.27 -9.97
N CYS A 215 -2.65 3.53 -8.92
CA CYS A 215 -3.72 2.56 -8.90
C CYS A 215 -5.05 3.25 -8.63
N VAL A 216 -5.98 3.20 -9.58
CA VAL A 216 -7.34 3.70 -9.44
C VAL A 216 -8.25 2.53 -9.09
N GLU A 217 -8.55 2.40 -7.80
CA GLU A 217 -9.22 1.22 -7.23
C GLU A 217 -10.59 0.96 -7.86
N ARG A 218 -11.44 2.00 -7.89
CA ARG A 218 -12.85 1.87 -8.27
C ARG A 218 -13.07 1.59 -9.75
N GLN A 219 -12.14 2.05 -10.59
CA GLN A 219 -12.22 1.90 -12.04
C GLN A 219 -11.37 0.74 -12.57
N SER A 220 -10.57 0.08 -11.70
CA SER A 220 -9.58 -0.92 -12.11
C SER A 220 -8.68 -0.39 -13.24
N ARG A 221 -7.96 0.71 -12.95
CA ARG A 221 -7.09 1.39 -13.92
C ARG A 221 -5.70 1.67 -13.35
N LEU A 222 -4.75 1.71 -14.25
CA LEU A 222 -3.42 2.27 -14.05
C LEU A 222 -3.37 3.63 -14.74
N MET A 223 -3.05 4.68 -13.98
CA MET A 223 -2.76 6.00 -14.52
C MET A 223 -1.30 6.37 -14.27
N VAL A 224 -0.72 7.13 -15.20
CA VAL A 224 0.64 7.67 -15.09
C VAL A 224 0.58 9.19 -15.15
N PHE A 225 1.15 9.86 -14.15
CA PHE A 225 1.26 11.32 -14.11
C PHE A 225 2.72 11.75 -14.20
N GLY A 226 2.98 12.88 -14.83
CA GLY A 226 4.26 13.55 -14.77
C GLY A 226 4.46 14.15 -13.36
N LEU A 227 5.67 14.03 -12.84
CA LEU A 227 6.11 14.63 -11.58
C LEU A 227 7.16 15.70 -11.87
N SER A 228 6.90 16.93 -11.45
CA SER A 228 7.85 18.04 -11.58
C SER A 228 8.93 18.01 -10.52
N GLN A 229 10.01 18.76 -10.74
CA GLN A 229 11.09 18.92 -9.74
C GLN A 229 10.59 19.57 -8.43
N ASP A 230 9.52 20.35 -8.51
CA ASP A 230 8.91 20.98 -7.34
C ASP A 230 7.99 20.02 -6.57
N GLY A 231 7.79 18.79 -7.06
CA GLY A 231 6.91 17.80 -6.43
C GLY A 231 5.42 17.98 -6.77
N ASP A 232 5.09 18.75 -7.83
CA ASP A 232 3.72 18.87 -8.34
C ASP A 232 3.46 17.88 -9.49
N LEU A 233 2.20 17.50 -9.69
CA LEU A 233 1.77 16.58 -10.73
C LEU A 233 1.22 17.31 -11.95
N THR A 234 1.29 16.67 -13.12
CA THR A 234 0.50 17.13 -14.28
C THR A 234 -0.99 17.13 -13.89
N PRO A 235 -1.78 18.12 -14.38
CA PRO A 235 -3.21 18.22 -14.01
C PRO A 235 -4.03 17.04 -14.51
N GLU A 236 -3.61 16.43 -15.61
CA GLU A 236 -4.20 15.25 -16.24
C GLU A 236 -3.17 14.11 -16.30
N PRO A 237 -3.60 12.85 -16.31
CA PRO A 237 -2.69 11.74 -16.50
C PRO A 237 -2.10 11.78 -17.91
N LEU A 238 -0.81 11.46 -18.03
CA LEU A 238 -0.14 11.26 -19.31
C LEU A 238 -0.65 9.99 -20.01
N HIS A 239 -0.96 8.96 -19.20
CA HIS A 239 -1.49 7.68 -19.66
C HIS A 239 -2.54 7.16 -18.71
N ASP A 240 -3.55 6.48 -19.27
CA ASP A 240 -4.66 5.88 -18.54
C ASP A 240 -5.10 4.58 -19.24
N VAL A 241 -4.87 3.43 -18.58
CA VAL A 241 -5.16 2.10 -19.13
C VAL A 241 -5.93 1.23 -18.14
N GLY A 242 -6.81 0.37 -18.66
CA GLY A 242 -7.51 -0.63 -17.84
C GLY A 242 -6.58 -1.72 -17.33
N THR A 243 -6.91 -2.30 -16.17
CA THR A 243 -6.16 -3.41 -15.57
C THR A 243 -6.86 -4.75 -15.68
N LEU A 244 -8.13 -4.80 -16.10
CA LEU A 244 -8.90 -6.03 -16.26
C LEU A 244 -8.66 -6.66 -17.64
N SER A 245 -8.62 -7.99 -17.69
CA SER A 245 -8.55 -8.73 -18.95
C SER A 245 -9.91 -8.84 -19.64
N ARG A 246 -11.00 -8.75 -18.87
CA ARG A 246 -12.39 -8.83 -19.33
C ARG A 246 -13.32 -7.95 -18.49
N PRO A 247 -14.47 -7.54 -18.99
CA PRO A 247 -15.50 -6.89 -18.18
C PRO A 247 -15.89 -7.77 -16.98
N SER A 248 -16.06 -7.17 -15.81
CA SER A 248 -16.51 -7.87 -14.60
C SER A 248 -17.98 -7.57 -14.32
N ASN A 249 -18.74 -8.60 -13.92
CA ASN A 249 -20.11 -8.46 -13.45
C ASN A 249 -20.20 -8.36 -11.92
N GLY A 250 -19.10 -8.66 -11.22
CA GLY A 250 -18.99 -8.58 -9.78
C GLY A 250 -18.31 -7.29 -9.30
N ARG A 251 -18.19 -7.14 -7.98
CA ARG A 251 -17.46 -6.02 -7.40
C ARG A 251 -15.96 -6.22 -7.59
N GLN A 252 -15.40 -5.43 -8.48
CA GLN A 252 -14.01 -5.47 -8.90
C GLN A 252 -13.29 -4.20 -8.42
N ALA A 253 -12.02 -4.32 -8.05
CA ALA A 253 -11.18 -3.17 -7.69
C ALA A 253 -9.70 -3.45 -7.90
N ALA A 254 -8.95 -2.47 -8.37
CA ALA A 254 -7.50 -2.57 -8.33
C ALA A 254 -6.99 -2.49 -6.86
N GLY A 255 -5.95 -3.23 -6.54
CA GLY A 255 -5.45 -3.37 -5.17
C GLY A 255 -4.21 -2.54 -4.88
N PHE A 256 -3.06 -3.21 -4.85
CA PHE A 256 -1.76 -2.56 -4.69
C PHE A 256 -1.23 -2.06 -6.04
N ILE A 257 -0.23 -1.20 -5.98
CA ILE A 257 0.68 -0.91 -7.08
C ILE A 257 2.12 -0.98 -6.57
N ARG A 258 3.02 -1.56 -7.36
CA ARG A 258 4.46 -1.62 -7.06
C ARG A 258 5.27 -1.39 -8.32
N MET A 259 6.13 -0.37 -8.24
CA MET A 259 7.14 -0.09 -9.25
C MET A 259 8.31 -1.06 -9.07
N HIS A 260 8.74 -1.69 -10.16
CA HIS A 260 9.97 -2.48 -10.17
C HIS A 260 11.19 -1.56 -9.95
N PRO A 261 12.22 -1.98 -9.18
CA PRO A 261 13.40 -1.14 -8.90
C PRO A 261 14.11 -0.59 -10.15
N SER A 262 14.03 -1.29 -11.29
CA SER A 262 14.60 -0.79 -12.56
C SER A 262 13.78 0.32 -13.23
N GLY A 263 12.56 0.61 -12.78
CA GLY A 263 11.62 1.52 -13.45
C GLY A 263 10.98 0.95 -14.74
N ARG A 264 11.41 -0.21 -15.23
CA ARG A 264 10.94 -0.77 -16.49
C ARG A 264 9.56 -1.43 -16.40
N PHE A 265 9.12 -1.80 -15.20
CA PHE A 265 7.89 -2.56 -14.99
C PHE A 265 7.10 -2.03 -13.80
N VAL A 266 5.78 -2.20 -13.87
CA VAL A 266 4.87 -1.93 -12.76
C VAL A 266 3.87 -3.07 -12.61
N TYR A 267 3.55 -3.42 -11.36
CA TYR A 267 2.65 -4.52 -11.01
C TYR A 267 1.50 -4.01 -10.17
N LEU A 268 0.30 -4.50 -10.50
CA LEU A 268 -0.93 -4.22 -9.76
C LEU A 268 -1.65 -5.53 -9.46
N SER A 269 -2.61 -5.50 -8.54
CA SER A 269 -3.58 -6.59 -8.41
C SER A 269 -4.97 -6.14 -8.83
N ASN A 270 -5.70 -7.00 -9.50
CA ASN A 270 -7.15 -6.96 -9.58
C ASN A 270 -7.73 -7.75 -8.41
N ARG A 271 -8.72 -7.20 -7.73
CA ARG A 271 -9.32 -7.83 -6.55
C ARG A 271 -10.80 -8.09 -6.80
N SER A 272 -11.22 -9.35 -6.77
CA SER A 272 -12.60 -9.69 -6.53
C SER A 272 -12.93 -9.48 -5.06
N PHE A 273 -14.09 -8.94 -4.77
CA PHE A 273 -14.61 -8.87 -3.40
C PHE A 273 -15.55 -10.04 -3.09
N GLY A 274 -16.12 -10.68 -4.11
CA GLY A 274 -17.19 -11.64 -3.89
C GLY A 274 -18.32 -11.02 -3.03
N TRP A 275 -18.89 -11.81 -2.15
CA TRP A 275 -19.88 -11.34 -1.17
C TRP A 275 -19.61 -11.95 0.21
N LEU A 276 -20.32 -11.46 1.22
CA LEU A 276 -20.30 -12.03 2.56
C LEU A 276 -21.55 -12.89 2.77
N ASP A 277 -21.34 -14.12 3.21
CA ASP A 277 -22.37 -15.08 3.57
C ASP A 277 -22.09 -15.53 5.01
N ASP A 278 -22.94 -15.12 5.97
CA ASP A 278 -22.78 -15.36 7.40
C ASP A 278 -21.36 -15.01 7.92
N GLY A 279 -20.85 -13.88 7.47
CA GLY A 279 -19.53 -13.38 7.84
C GLY A 279 -18.35 -14.06 7.13
N GLN A 280 -18.60 -15.07 6.29
CA GLN A 280 -17.59 -15.73 5.48
C GLN A 280 -17.52 -15.09 4.08
N ARG A 281 -16.33 -14.83 3.60
CA ARG A 281 -16.10 -14.38 2.22
C ARG A 281 -16.41 -15.52 1.25
N VAL A 282 -17.21 -15.23 0.22
CA VAL A 282 -17.51 -16.15 -0.88
C VAL A 282 -17.00 -15.55 -2.17
N ALA A 283 -16.18 -16.30 -2.90
CA ALA A 283 -15.63 -15.89 -4.18
C ALA A 283 -16.69 -15.90 -5.27
N ASP A 284 -16.60 -14.94 -6.18
CA ASP A 284 -17.33 -14.92 -7.45
C ASP A 284 -16.35 -15.17 -8.62
N ASP A 285 -16.81 -15.00 -9.85
CA ASP A 285 -16.03 -15.17 -11.08
C ASP A 285 -15.24 -13.91 -11.50
N SER A 286 -15.22 -12.88 -10.66
CA SER A 286 -14.43 -11.67 -10.90
C SER A 286 -12.94 -11.94 -10.80
N GLU A 287 -12.12 -11.12 -11.47
CA GLU A 287 -10.68 -11.32 -11.50
C GLU A 287 -10.03 -11.10 -10.12
N SER A 288 -9.20 -12.06 -9.73
CA SER A 288 -8.34 -11.97 -8.55
C SER A 288 -6.93 -12.39 -8.96
N ASP A 289 -6.26 -11.54 -9.73
CA ASP A 289 -4.99 -11.79 -10.37
C ASP A 289 -3.99 -10.64 -10.16
N LEU A 290 -2.79 -10.82 -10.70
CA LEU A 290 -1.79 -9.79 -10.84
C LEU A 290 -1.71 -9.39 -12.30
N VAL A 291 -1.55 -8.10 -12.56
CA VAL A 291 -1.29 -7.55 -13.88
C VAL A 291 0.07 -6.87 -13.91
N ALA A 292 0.86 -7.18 -14.94
CA ALA A 292 2.17 -6.61 -15.19
C ALA A 292 2.15 -5.72 -16.43
N PHE A 293 2.74 -4.54 -16.34
CA PHE A 293 2.96 -3.63 -17.47
C PHE A 293 4.45 -3.33 -17.61
N ALA A 294 4.93 -3.24 -18.85
CA ALA A 294 6.17 -2.55 -19.16
C ALA A 294 5.91 -1.06 -19.25
N LEU A 295 6.87 -0.25 -18.81
CA LEU A 295 6.83 1.20 -18.95
C LEU A 295 7.91 1.67 -19.93
N ASP A 296 7.53 2.52 -20.86
CA ASP A 296 8.50 3.24 -21.69
C ASP A 296 9.31 4.20 -20.80
N PRO A 297 10.64 4.13 -20.77
CA PRO A 297 11.46 4.90 -19.85
C PRO A 297 11.44 6.42 -20.12
N GLU A 298 11.08 6.85 -21.34
CA GLU A 298 11.06 8.26 -21.71
C GLU A 298 9.70 8.91 -21.51
N THR A 299 8.63 8.20 -21.81
CA THR A 299 7.26 8.72 -21.81
C THR A 299 6.42 8.22 -20.63
N GLY A 300 6.86 7.17 -19.93
CA GLY A 300 6.07 6.48 -18.90
C GLY A 300 4.92 5.65 -19.48
N ALA A 301 4.82 5.50 -20.82
CA ALA A 301 3.70 4.79 -21.47
C ALA A 301 3.64 3.31 -21.03
N PRO A 302 2.52 2.84 -20.45
CA PRO A 302 2.37 1.45 -20.04
C PRO A 302 1.96 0.56 -21.22
N SER A 303 2.59 -0.62 -21.31
CA SER A 303 2.25 -1.70 -22.26
C SER A 303 1.97 -2.97 -21.47
N LEU A 304 0.79 -3.57 -21.66
CA LEU A 304 0.40 -4.80 -20.97
C LEU A 304 1.36 -5.95 -21.33
N LEU A 305 1.92 -6.59 -20.31
CA LEU A 305 2.76 -7.78 -20.46
C LEU A 305 1.99 -9.06 -20.15
N GLN A 306 1.23 -9.07 -19.04
CA GLN A 306 0.69 -10.31 -18.53
C GLN A 306 -0.43 -10.08 -17.53
N HIS A 307 -1.41 -11.00 -17.53
CA HIS A 307 -2.25 -11.33 -16.39
C HIS A 307 -1.77 -12.67 -15.82
N VAL A 308 -1.66 -12.78 -14.51
CA VAL A 308 -1.21 -14.03 -13.86
C VAL A 308 -2.00 -14.29 -12.57
N ASP A 309 -2.58 -15.50 -12.47
CA ASP A 309 -3.21 -15.98 -11.25
C ASP A 309 -2.15 -16.53 -10.29
N PRO A 310 -1.89 -15.89 -9.15
CA PRO A 310 -0.96 -16.40 -8.13
C PRO A 310 -1.59 -17.51 -7.25
N GLY A 311 -2.82 -17.92 -7.53
CA GLY A 311 -3.55 -18.88 -6.71
C GLY A 311 -4.21 -18.29 -5.46
N LEU A 312 -4.32 -16.97 -5.34
CA LEU A 312 -4.88 -16.26 -4.20
C LEU A 312 -6.26 -15.67 -4.53
N PHE A 313 -7.05 -15.38 -3.50
CA PHE A 313 -8.27 -14.59 -3.64
C PHE A 313 -8.15 -13.27 -2.87
N HIS A 314 -8.69 -12.18 -3.40
CA HIS A 314 -8.67 -10.84 -2.80
C HIS A 314 -7.25 -10.36 -2.43
N ILE A 315 -6.39 -10.22 -3.45
CA ILE A 315 -4.98 -9.82 -3.28
C ILE A 315 -4.89 -8.33 -2.94
N ARG A 316 -4.45 -8.00 -1.72
CA ARG A 316 -4.46 -6.61 -1.23
C ARG A 316 -3.11 -5.92 -1.28
N ASN A 317 -2.06 -6.61 -0.92
CA ASN A 317 -0.72 -6.06 -0.76
C ASN A 317 0.32 -6.91 -1.49
N ALA A 318 1.41 -6.27 -1.88
CA ALA A 318 2.60 -6.95 -2.34
C ALA A 318 3.86 -6.15 -2.02
N GLY A 319 5.01 -6.81 -2.08
CA GLY A 319 6.32 -6.19 -2.07
C GLY A 319 7.22 -6.85 -3.10
N ILE A 320 8.18 -6.09 -3.63
CA ILE A 320 9.22 -6.58 -4.52
C ILE A 320 10.54 -6.53 -3.75
N ASP A 321 11.33 -7.57 -3.83
CA ASP A 321 12.65 -7.57 -3.22
C ASP A 321 13.57 -6.55 -3.93
N PRO A 322 14.58 -5.98 -3.24
CA PRO A 322 15.41 -4.92 -3.84
C PRO A 322 16.20 -5.36 -5.08
N SER A 323 16.44 -6.67 -5.27
CA SER A 323 17.08 -7.17 -6.50
C SER A 323 16.16 -7.16 -7.70
N GLY A 324 14.83 -6.98 -7.49
CA GLY A 324 13.82 -7.02 -8.53
C GLY A 324 13.49 -8.41 -9.05
N ARG A 325 13.95 -9.50 -8.37
CA ARG A 325 13.79 -10.89 -8.87
C ARG A 325 12.62 -11.63 -8.23
N LEU A 326 12.05 -11.10 -7.15
CA LEU A 326 10.97 -11.74 -6.42
C LEU A 326 9.88 -10.74 -6.06
N LEU A 327 8.63 -11.11 -6.32
CA LEU A 327 7.43 -10.45 -5.82
C LEU A 327 6.76 -11.38 -4.81
N VAL A 328 6.38 -10.84 -3.65
CA VAL A 328 5.54 -11.55 -2.68
C VAL A 328 4.23 -10.78 -2.52
N CYS A 329 3.09 -11.46 -2.67
CA CYS A 329 1.78 -10.85 -2.47
C CYS A 329 0.94 -11.64 -1.45
N THR A 330 -0.11 -10.99 -0.93
CA THR A 330 -0.97 -11.58 0.11
C THR A 330 -2.44 -11.43 -0.22
N SER A 331 -3.22 -12.49 0.07
CA SER A 331 -4.66 -12.39 0.26
C SER A 331 -4.99 -11.85 1.67
N ILE A 332 -6.18 -11.29 1.84
CA ILE A 332 -6.59 -10.71 3.12
C ILE A 332 -7.06 -11.78 4.11
N GLU A 333 -7.94 -12.67 3.66
CA GLU A 333 -8.73 -13.57 4.47
C GLU A 333 -9.05 -14.86 3.72
N PRO A 334 -9.50 -15.92 4.42
CA PRO A 334 -10.02 -17.11 3.76
C PRO A 334 -11.27 -16.79 2.95
N ALA A 335 -11.48 -17.55 1.86
CA ALA A 335 -12.69 -17.46 1.03
C ALA A 335 -13.23 -18.84 0.67
N ARG A 336 -14.55 -19.00 0.66
CA ARG A 336 -15.22 -20.15 0.07
C ARG A 336 -15.29 -19.98 -1.44
N MET A 337 -14.73 -20.93 -2.16
CA MET A 337 -14.71 -20.93 -3.62
C MET A 337 -16.04 -21.46 -4.21
N PRO A 338 -16.33 -21.22 -5.51
CA PRO A 338 -17.56 -21.69 -6.15
C PRO A 338 -17.76 -23.22 -6.09
N ASP A 339 -16.67 -23.99 -6.01
CA ASP A 339 -16.71 -25.46 -5.86
C ASP A 339 -16.96 -25.92 -4.40
N GLY A 340 -17.17 -24.98 -3.47
CA GLY A 340 -17.38 -25.24 -2.05
C GLY A 340 -16.10 -25.42 -1.23
N SER A 341 -14.92 -25.46 -1.84
CA SER A 341 -13.64 -25.53 -1.13
C SER A 341 -13.35 -24.22 -0.39
N ILE A 342 -12.54 -24.29 0.68
CA ILE A 342 -12.06 -23.13 1.39
C ILE A 342 -10.61 -22.85 0.96
N LYS A 343 -10.39 -21.70 0.32
CA LYS A 343 -9.06 -21.16 0.05
C LYS A 343 -8.61 -20.38 1.28
N PRO A 344 -7.53 -20.76 1.98
CA PRO A 344 -7.05 -20.02 3.17
C PRO A 344 -6.51 -18.64 2.80
N ALA A 345 -6.29 -17.78 3.79
CA ALA A 345 -5.40 -16.63 3.61
C ALA A 345 -4.00 -17.13 3.28
N MET A 346 -3.32 -16.51 2.30
CA MET A 346 -2.04 -17.00 1.81
C MET A 346 -1.08 -15.87 1.42
N LEU A 347 0.21 -16.23 1.44
CA LEU A 347 1.25 -15.53 0.70
C LEU A 347 1.53 -16.32 -0.59
N ALA A 348 1.81 -15.60 -1.66
CA ALA A 348 2.37 -16.17 -2.88
C ALA A 348 3.71 -15.51 -3.20
N ALA A 349 4.72 -16.33 -3.51
CA ALA A 349 5.99 -15.91 -4.03
C ALA A 349 6.04 -16.15 -5.54
N LEU A 350 6.38 -15.09 -6.30
CA LEU A 350 6.48 -15.14 -7.75
C LEU A 350 7.88 -14.66 -8.19
N ARG A 351 8.50 -15.38 -9.10
CA ARG A 351 9.74 -14.92 -9.74
C ARG A 351 9.42 -13.83 -10.75
N ILE A 352 10.27 -12.81 -10.80
CA ILE A 352 10.24 -11.77 -11.82
C ILE A 352 11.35 -12.10 -12.83
N GLY A 353 10.98 -12.28 -14.09
CA GLY A 353 11.91 -12.47 -15.20
C GLY A 353 12.56 -11.15 -15.67
N ASP A 354 13.63 -11.22 -16.42
CA ASP A 354 14.31 -10.05 -17.01
C ASP A 354 13.41 -9.26 -17.97
N ASP A 355 12.37 -9.90 -18.48
CA ASP A 355 11.31 -9.32 -19.32
C ASP A 355 10.15 -8.74 -18.51
N GLY A 356 10.21 -8.79 -17.17
CA GLY A 356 9.19 -8.29 -16.24
C GLY A 356 8.01 -9.22 -16.04
N ARG A 357 8.00 -10.41 -16.64
CA ARG A 357 6.92 -11.39 -16.45
C ARG A 357 7.02 -12.08 -15.12
N LEU A 358 5.86 -12.37 -14.54
CA LEU A 358 5.73 -13.06 -13.26
C LEU A 358 5.52 -14.56 -13.48
N THR A 359 6.22 -15.38 -12.72
CA THR A 359 6.02 -16.83 -12.68
C THR A 359 5.74 -17.26 -11.24
N PRO A 360 4.52 -17.77 -10.93
CA PRO A 360 4.21 -18.31 -9.60
C PRO A 360 5.20 -19.41 -9.22
N ALA A 361 5.68 -19.39 -7.98
CA ALA A 361 6.65 -20.34 -7.47
C ALA A 361 6.12 -21.14 -6.29
N ASN A 362 5.78 -20.46 -5.18
CA ASN A 362 5.35 -21.11 -3.95
C ASN A 362 4.21 -20.34 -3.28
N ASN A 363 3.30 -21.07 -2.62
CA ASN A 363 2.21 -20.52 -1.83
C ASN A 363 2.30 -20.99 -0.37
N TYR A 364 2.03 -20.08 0.57
CA TYR A 364 2.15 -20.33 2.01
C TYR A 364 0.84 -19.96 2.69
N PRO A 365 0.08 -20.95 3.22
CA PRO A 365 -1.09 -20.66 4.04
C PRO A 365 -0.71 -19.91 5.30
N VAL A 366 -1.54 -18.94 5.68
CA VAL A 366 -1.40 -18.18 6.93
C VAL A 366 -2.66 -18.37 7.75
N ASP A 367 -2.50 -18.88 8.95
CA ASP A 367 -3.61 -18.93 9.90
C ASP A 367 -3.89 -17.54 10.45
N VAL A 368 -5.00 -16.97 10.05
CA VAL A 368 -5.46 -15.66 10.50
C VAL A 368 -6.60 -15.75 11.52
N GLY A 369 -7.10 -16.96 11.82
CA GLY A 369 -8.28 -17.16 12.64
C GLY A 369 -9.49 -16.38 12.07
N ARG A 370 -10.07 -15.48 12.88
CA ARG A 370 -11.14 -14.55 12.47
C ARG A 370 -10.62 -13.18 12.05
N ARG A 371 -9.30 -13.00 11.91
CA ARG A 371 -8.65 -11.74 11.59
C ARG A 371 -8.38 -11.67 10.07
N GLN A 372 -7.82 -10.54 9.65
CA GLN A 372 -7.43 -10.30 8.26
C GLN A 372 -5.94 -9.92 8.21
N ILE A 373 -5.24 -10.30 7.15
CA ILE A 373 -3.93 -9.73 6.82
C ILE A 373 -4.21 -8.35 6.21
N PHE A 374 -4.31 -7.34 7.07
CA PHE A 374 -4.66 -6.01 6.59
C PHE A 374 -3.49 -5.32 5.90
N TRP A 375 -2.28 -5.56 6.39
CA TRP A 375 -1.05 -5.03 5.82
C TRP A 375 0.00 -6.13 5.65
N SER A 376 0.77 -6.00 4.57
CA SER A 376 2.01 -6.74 4.39
C SER A 376 2.98 -5.94 3.53
N GLY A 377 4.27 -6.15 3.70
CA GLY A 377 5.28 -5.40 2.97
C GLY A 377 6.66 -6.03 3.01
N MET A 378 7.44 -5.73 1.96
CA MET A 378 8.85 -6.09 1.84
C MET A 378 9.70 -5.02 2.49
N VAL A 379 10.71 -5.43 3.25
CA VAL A 379 11.71 -4.55 3.83
C VAL A 379 13.08 -5.08 3.48
N ASP A 380 13.86 -4.25 2.78
CA ASP A 380 15.26 -4.52 2.56
C ASP A 380 16.05 -4.33 3.85
N LEU A 381 17.03 -5.18 4.10
CA LEU A 381 17.93 -5.13 5.24
C LEU A 381 19.33 -4.73 4.75
N ARG A 382 20.12 -4.18 5.64
CA ARG A 382 21.54 -3.84 5.35
C ARG A 382 22.43 -5.08 5.20
#